data_f0e7aad0a3081173344c817f4fe5b3cf
#
_entry.id   f0e7aad0a3081173344c817f4fe5b3cf
#
_cell.length_a   1.000
_cell.length_b   1.000
_cell.length_c   1.000
_cell.angle_alpha   90.00
_cell.angle_beta   90.00
_cell.angle_gamma   90.00
#
_symmetry.space_group_name_H-M   'P 1'
#
loop_
_entity.id
_entity.type
_entity.pdbx_description
1 polymer ?
#
loop_
_entity_poly.entity_id
_entity_poly.type
_entity_poly.pdbx_seq_one_letter_code
_entity_poly.pdbx_strand_id
1 'polypeptide(L)'
;MGHSGNGTATGEAGQRLPGTVRLAGMLTLSCRTIRTGQITVTFAGELDYASADQACGYVRDVIGAHGGQVLLDVAGLSFCDARGLAALARMSRHAGQAGSSLHLVAVPPRLMKIIRITGLEDKLPVHRADQAGHVQVA
;
A
#
# COMPACT_ATOMS: atom_id res chain seq x y z
N MET A 1 -2.99 -1.60 27.01
CA MET A 1 -3.00 -2.05 26.62
C MET A 1 -3.24 -2.20 25.67
N GLY A 2 -3.11 -2.20 25.41
CA GLY A 2 -3.39 -2.46 24.78
C GLY A 2 -3.53 -2.73 23.63
N HIS A 3 -3.42 -2.83 23.08
CA HIS A 3 -3.68 -3.25 22.00
C HIS A 3 -3.47 -4.47 21.86
N SER A 4 -3.91 -4.87 21.56
CA SER A 4 -3.88 -6.20 21.29
C SER A 4 -2.59 -6.68 20.82
N GLY A 5 -1.82 -6.00 20.27
CA GLY A 5 -0.52 -6.41 19.83
C GLY A 5 -0.47 -7.52 18.82
N ASN A 6 -1.58 -8.16 18.52
CA ASN A 6 -1.51 -9.23 17.58
C ASN A 6 -1.35 -8.67 16.20
N GLY A 7 -0.54 -9.26 15.40
CA GLY A 7 -0.31 -8.79 14.06
C GLY A 7 0.54 -7.56 13.96
N THR A 8 1.14 -7.09 15.04
CA THR A 8 2.02 -5.94 14.96
C THR A 8 3.46 -6.38 14.95
N ALA A 9 4.27 -5.62 14.24
CA ALA A 9 5.71 -5.82 14.20
C ALA A 9 6.39 -4.53 14.58
N THR A 10 7.62 -4.63 15.03
CA THR A 10 8.40 -3.45 15.39
C THR A 10 9.16 -2.97 14.18
N GLY A 11 9.03 -1.69 13.87
CA GLY A 11 9.76 -1.09 12.77
C GLY A 11 11.18 -0.76 13.13
N GLU A 12 11.93 -0.31 12.15
CA GLU A 12 13.35 0.00 12.31
C GLU A 12 13.59 1.09 13.33
N ALA A 13 12.73 2.06 13.41
CA ALA A 13 12.87 3.18 14.30
C ALA A 13 12.32 2.89 15.69
N GLY A 14 12.00 1.63 15.99
CA GLY A 14 11.41 1.27 17.24
C GLY A 14 9.92 1.50 17.30
N GLN A 15 9.33 2.03 16.26
CA GLN A 15 7.89 2.20 16.19
C GLN A 15 7.25 0.93 15.68
N ARG A 16 6.04 0.71 16.14
CA ARG A 16 5.32 -0.47 15.71
C ARG A 16 4.69 -0.26 14.37
N LEU A 17 4.77 -1.27 13.53
CA LEU A 17 4.01 -1.32 12.31
C LEU A 17 2.57 -1.68 12.64
N PRO A 18 1.62 -1.14 11.88
CA PRO A 18 0.22 -1.53 12.06
C PRO A 18 0.04 -3.00 11.77
N GLY A 19 -0.87 -3.64 12.50
CA GLY A 19 -1.22 -5.02 12.24
C GLY A 19 -2.18 -5.15 11.09
N THR A 20 -2.71 -6.36 10.93
CA THR A 20 -3.76 -6.60 9.95
C THR A 20 -5.03 -5.91 10.41
N VAL A 21 -5.64 -5.15 9.50
CA VAL A 21 -6.88 -4.44 9.82
C VAL A 21 -7.91 -4.69 8.74
N ARG A 22 -9.17 -4.68 9.16
CA ARG A 22 -10.29 -4.68 8.25
C ARG A 22 -10.91 -3.30 8.29
N LEU A 23 -10.91 -2.64 7.17
CA LEU A 23 -11.44 -1.28 7.08
C LEU A 23 -12.89 -1.30 6.65
N ALA A 24 -13.52 -0.14 6.70
CA ALA A 24 -14.92 0.03 6.36
C ALA A 24 -15.22 -0.70 5.06
N GLY A 25 -16.31 -1.45 5.08
CA GLY A 25 -16.71 -2.22 3.92
C GLY A 25 -15.90 -3.48 3.78
N MET A 26 -15.21 -3.65 2.66
CA MET A 26 -14.65 -4.93 2.26
C MET A 26 -13.16 -4.89 2.02
N LEU A 27 -12.43 -4.04 2.72
CA LEU A 27 -10.99 -3.94 2.51
C LEU A 27 -10.21 -4.45 3.71
N THR A 28 -9.26 -5.32 3.47
CA THR A 28 -8.33 -5.79 4.50
C THR A 28 -6.93 -5.34 4.10
N LEU A 29 -6.20 -4.80 5.06
CA LEU A 29 -4.81 -4.39 4.88
C LEU A 29 -3.93 -5.09 5.88
N SER A 30 -2.76 -5.49 5.44
CA SER A 30 -1.73 -6.04 6.30
C SER A 30 -0.38 -5.60 5.77
N CYS A 31 0.63 -5.64 6.63
CA CYS A 31 1.97 -5.29 6.19
C CYS A 31 2.98 -6.28 6.72
N ARG A 32 4.09 -6.39 6.01
CA ARG A 32 5.13 -7.33 6.37
C ARG A 32 6.47 -6.80 5.87
N THR A 33 7.47 -6.89 6.73
CA THR A 33 8.83 -6.55 6.33
C THR A 33 9.38 -7.67 5.47
N ILE A 34 9.84 -7.32 4.27
CA ILE A 34 10.45 -8.27 3.36
C ILE A 34 11.94 -8.38 3.64
N ARG A 35 12.56 -7.23 3.83
CA ARG A 35 13.97 -7.13 4.18
C ARG A 35 14.18 -5.77 4.82
N THR A 36 15.37 -5.56 5.37
CA THR A 36 15.71 -4.25 5.91
C THR A 36 15.48 -3.18 4.86
N GLY A 37 14.74 -2.17 5.23
CA GLY A 37 14.45 -1.07 4.32
C GLY A 37 13.33 -1.32 3.33
N GLN A 38 12.67 -2.48 3.38
CA GLN A 38 11.60 -2.77 2.42
C GLN A 38 10.43 -3.46 3.10
N ILE A 39 9.26 -2.91 2.92
CA ILE A 39 8.05 -3.45 3.53
C ILE A 39 6.95 -3.53 2.48
N THR A 40 6.13 -4.55 2.56
CA THR A 40 4.99 -4.73 1.68
C THR A 40 3.70 -4.53 2.45
N VAL A 41 2.80 -3.75 1.90
CA VAL A 41 1.43 -3.61 2.38
C VAL A 41 0.53 -4.33 1.39
N THR A 42 -0.23 -5.30 1.88
CA THR A 42 -1.10 -6.11 1.04
C THR A 42 -2.53 -5.60 1.16
N PHE A 43 -3.14 -5.35 0.01
CA PHE A 43 -4.53 -4.91 -0.10
C PHE A 43 -5.35 -6.09 -0.59
N ALA A 44 -6.44 -6.39 0.10
CA ALA A 44 -7.36 -7.44 -0.34
C ALA A 44 -8.79 -6.96 -0.17
N GLY A 45 -9.56 -7.00 -1.23
CA GLY A 45 -10.95 -6.61 -1.23
C GLY A 45 -11.23 -5.38 -2.07
N GLU A 46 -11.97 -4.44 -1.52
CA GLU A 46 -12.46 -3.28 -2.28
C GLU A 46 -11.91 -1.99 -1.67
N LEU A 47 -11.24 -1.22 -2.50
CA LEU A 47 -10.75 0.10 -2.12
C LEU A 47 -11.69 1.12 -2.76
N ASP A 48 -12.55 1.71 -1.94
CA ASP A 48 -13.62 2.57 -2.43
C ASP A 48 -13.77 3.79 -1.53
N TYR A 49 -14.82 4.56 -1.77
CA TYR A 49 -15.04 5.78 -1.01
C TYR A 49 -15.15 5.53 0.49
N ALA A 50 -15.62 4.36 0.89
CA ALA A 50 -15.81 4.06 2.31
C ALA A 50 -14.51 3.72 3.02
N SER A 51 -13.53 3.17 2.30
CA SER A 51 -12.28 2.73 2.90
C SER A 51 -11.08 3.60 2.53
N ALA A 52 -11.23 4.50 1.56
CA ALA A 52 -10.09 5.23 0.99
C ALA A 52 -9.29 6.01 2.04
N ASP A 53 -9.97 6.78 2.89
CA ASP A 53 -9.27 7.60 3.87
C ASP A 53 -8.59 6.77 4.94
N GLN A 54 -9.25 5.71 5.38
CA GLN A 54 -8.65 4.81 6.36
C GLN A 54 -7.44 4.08 5.78
N ALA A 55 -7.52 3.72 4.51
CA ALA A 55 -6.36 3.10 3.85
C ALA A 55 -5.19 4.07 3.77
N CYS A 56 -5.45 5.34 3.46
CA CYS A 56 -4.39 6.34 3.47
C CYS A 56 -3.75 6.48 4.85
N GLY A 57 -4.56 6.45 5.90
CA GLY A 57 -4.04 6.52 7.27
C GLY A 57 -3.16 5.34 7.60
N TYR A 58 -3.58 4.14 7.20
CA TYR A 58 -2.79 2.94 7.44
C TYR A 58 -1.42 3.03 6.75
N VAL A 59 -1.42 3.40 5.47
CA VAL A 59 -0.16 3.49 4.73
C VAL A 59 0.73 4.60 5.28
N ARG A 60 0.12 5.71 5.71
CA ARG A 60 0.88 6.78 6.35
C ARG A 60 1.58 6.30 7.60
N ASP A 61 0.91 5.47 8.40
CA ASP A 61 1.51 4.91 9.60
C ASP A 61 2.67 4.00 9.26
N VAL A 62 2.52 3.20 8.21
CA VAL A 62 3.62 2.34 7.75
C VAL A 62 4.82 3.18 7.31
N ILE A 63 4.57 4.23 6.55
CA ILE A 63 5.63 5.11 6.09
C ILE A 63 6.35 5.75 7.27
N GLY A 64 5.59 6.21 8.25
CA GLY A 64 6.16 6.85 9.43
C GLY A 64 7.00 5.92 10.27
N ALA A 65 6.57 4.66 10.38
CA ALA A 65 7.29 3.69 11.20
C ALA A 65 8.50 3.11 10.48
N HIS A 66 8.48 3.10 9.16
CA HIS A 66 9.44 2.35 8.38
C HIS A 66 10.48 3.24 7.69
N GLY A 67 10.03 4.28 7.01
CA GLY A 67 10.92 5.28 6.42
C GLY A 67 11.69 4.84 5.18
N GLY A 68 11.47 3.64 4.70
CA GLY A 68 12.22 3.14 3.55
C GLY A 68 11.34 2.96 2.33
N GLN A 69 11.43 1.79 1.72
CA GLN A 69 10.71 1.48 0.51
C GLN A 69 9.43 0.73 0.85
N VAL A 70 8.31 1.22 0.35
CA VAL A 70 7.00 0.62 0.60
C VAL A 70 6.45 0.09 -0.71
N LEU A 71 6.11 -1.18 -0.73
CA LEU A 71 5.48 -1.81 -1.88
C LEU A 71 4.02 -2.06 -1.54
N LEU A 72 3.12 -1.58 -2.38
CA LEU A 72 1.70 -1.84 -2.22
C LEU A 72 1.33 -3.00 -3.14
N ASP A 73 1.06 -4.15 -2.55
CA ASP A 73 0.65 -5.32 -3.29
C ASP A 73 -0.86 -5.26 -3.47
N VAL A 74 -1.29 -4.98 -4.68
CA VAL A 74 -2.71 -4.79 -4.98
C VAL A 74 -3.29 -5.94 -5.79
N ALA A 75 -2.62 -7.09 -5.80
CA ALA A 75 -3.12 -8.25 -6.52
C ALA A 75 -4.50 -8.68 -6.02
N GLY A 76 -4.79 -8.48 -4.74
CA GLY A 76 -6.06 -8.87 -4.14
C GLY A 76 -7.16 -7.84 -4.24
N LEU A 77 -6.92 -6.70 -4.90
CA LEU A 77 -7.99 -5.72 -5.07
C LEU A 77 -8.96 -6.19 -6.13
N SER A 78 -10.19 -6.43 -5.72
CA SER A 78 -11.26 -6.84 -6.62
C SER A 78 -12.04 -5.65 -7.15
N PHE A 79 -11.90 -4.49 -6.53
CA PHE A 79 -12.63 -3.30 -6.92
C PHE A 79 -11.87 -2.06 -6.44
N CYS A 80 -11.85 -1.04 -7.27
CA CYS A 80 -11.24 0.24 -6.92
C CYS A 80 -12.01 1.33 -7.66
N ASP A 81 -12.68 2.19 -6.92
CA ASP A 81 -13.41 3.29 -7.54
C ASP A 81 -12.51 4.53 -7.68
N ALA A 82 -13.08 5.64 -8.13
CA ALA A 82 -12.30 6.86 -8.34
C ALA A 82 -11.69 7.38 -7.05
N ARG A 83 -12.41 7.26 -5.94
CA ARG A 83 -11.87 7.67 -4.64
C ARG A 83 -10.73 6.77 -4.19
N GLY A 84 -10.87 5.47 -4.45
CA GLY A 84 -9.80 4.54 -4.16
C GLY A 84 -8.56 4.82 -4.98
N LEU A 85 -8.75 5.11 -6.25
CA LEU A 85 -7.64 5.45 -7.13
C LEU A 85 -6.94 6.73 -6.67
N ALA A 86 -7.72 7.74 -6.30
CA ALA A 86 -7.17 8.99 -5.79
C ALA A 86 -6.41 8.75 -4.48
N ALA A 87 -6.88 7.83 -3.65
CA ALA A 87 -6.21 7.50 -2.42
C ALA A 87 -4.83 6.89 -2.68
N LEU A 88 -4.73 6.00 -3.66
CA LEU A 88 -3.44 5.43 -4.03
C LEU A 88 -2.47 6.54 -4.46
N ALA A 89 -2.95 7.51 -5.24
CA ALA A 89 -2.11 8.63 -5.66
C ALA A 89 -1.67 9.47 -4.46
N ARG A 90 -2.55 9.68 -3.49
CA ARG A 90 -2.20 10.43 -2.27
C ARG A 90 -1.13 9.69 -1.46
N MET A 91 -1.26 8.37 -1.37
CA MET A 91 -0.26 7.55 -0.67
C MET A 91 1.11 7.73 -1.30
N SER A 92 1.16 7.69 -2.63
CA SER A 92 2.43 7.87 -3.34
C SER A 92 3.02 9.24 -3.09
N ARG A 93 2.20 10.29 -3.14
CA ARG A 93 2.66 11.64 -2.90
C ARG A 93 3.17 11.80 -1.47
N HIS A 94 2.43 11.24 -0.52
CA HIS A 94 2.83 11.32 0.88
C HIS A 94 4.17 10.64 1.11
N ALA A 95 4.38 9.47 0.52
CA ALA A 95 5.65 8.77 0.66
C ALA A 95 6.80 9.63 0.14
N GLY A 96 6.63 10.25 -1.02
CA GLY A 96 7.66 11.12 -1.56
C GLY A 96 7.97 12.29 -0.66
N GLN A 97 6.94 12.90 -0.08
CA GLN A 97 7.13 14.01 0.85
C GLN A 97 7.83 13.60 2.13
N ALA A 98 7.67 12.36 2.53
CA ALA A 98 8.28 11.83 3.74
C ALA A 98 9.68 11.25 3.49
N GLY A 99 10.18 11.34 2.28
CA GLY A 99 11.49 10.79 1.96
C GLY A 99 11.50 9.29 1.73
N SER A 100 10.31 8.68 1.60
CA SER A 100 10.17 7.27 1.31
C SER A 100 9.88 7.08 -0.16
N SER A 101 9.97 5.84 -0.63
CA SER A 101 9.51 5.50 -1.98
C SER A 101 8.36 4.53 -1.88
N LEU A 102 7.41 4.65 -2.80
CA LEU A 102 6.24 3.80 -2.79
C LEU A 102 5.96 3.35 -4.22
N HIS A 103 5.70 2.06 -4.38
CA HIS A 103 5.42 1.49 -5.69
C HIS A 103 4.27 0.51 -5.59
N LEU A 104 3.44 0.47 -6.62
CA LEU A 104 2.41 -0.55 -6.74
C LEU A 104 3.01 -1.78 -7.39
N VAL A 105 2.68 -2.95 -6.88
CA VAL A 105 3.14 -4.22 -7.45
C VAL A 105 1.95 -5.13 -7.65
N ALA A 106 2.09 -6.05 -8.59
CA ALA A 106 1.05 -7.05 -8.89
C ALA A 106 -0.29 -6.42 -9.23
N VAL A 107 -0.25 -5.36 -10.04
CA VAL A 107 -1.44 -4.60 -10.40
C VAL A 107 -2.31 -5.43 -11.34
N PRO A 108 -3.58 -5.71 -10.98
CA PRO A 108 -4.45 -6.45 -11.88
C PRO A 108 -4.65 -5.71 -13.20
N PRO A 109 -4.86 -6.43 -14.30
CA PRO A 109 -5.01 -5.79 -15.61
C PRO A 109 -6.11 -4.75 -15.66
N ARG A 110 -7.22 -5.01 -14.97
CA ARG A 110 -8.33 -4.06 -14.95
C ARG A 110 -7.92 -2.76 -14.29
N LEU A 111 -7.21 -2.86 -13.17
CA LEU A 111 -6.74 -1.67 -12.46
C LEU A 111 -5.68 -0.94 -13.29
N MET A 112 -4.79 -1.68 -13.92
CA MET A 112 -3.79 -1.08 -14.78
C MET A 112 -4.42 -0.28 -15.90
N LYS A 113 -5.49 -0.81 -16.49
CA LYS A 113 -6.20 -0.11 -17.55
C LYS A 113 -6.79 1.20 -17.05
N ILE A 114 -7.38 1.19 -15.85
CA ILE A 114 -7.94 2.40 -15.29
C ILE A 114 -6.86 3.43 -15.02
N ILE A 115 -5.72 2.99 -14.48
CA ILE A 115 -4.60 3.88 -14.23
C ILE A 115 -4.15 4.56 -15.51
N ARG A 116 -4.08 3.81 -16.61
CA ARG A 116 -3.67 4.37 -17.89
C ARG A 116 -4.71 5.34 -18.45
N ILE A 117 -5.98 4.95 -18.41
CA ILE A 117 -7.04 5.78 -18.96
C ILE A 117 -7.13 7.11 -18.21
N THR A 118 -6.93 7.09 -16.91
CA THR A 118 -7.04 8.30 -16.10
C THR A 118 -5.77 9.15 -16.14
N GLY A 119 -4.71 8.67 -16.78
CA GLY A 119 -3.45 9.42 -16.84
C GLY A 119 -2.68 9.44 -15.54
N LEU A 120 -2.96 8.52 -14.63
CA LEU A 120 -2.31 8.50 -13.33
C LEU A 120 -1.00 7.75 -13.32
N GLU A 121 -0.53 7.27 -14.46
CA GLU A 121 0.72 6.51 -14.49
C GLU A 121 1.90 7.31 -13.94
N ASP A 122 1.90 8.61 -14.17
CA ASP A 122 2.99 9.46 -13.69
C ASP A 122 2.97 9.64 -12.18
N LYS A 123 1.80 9.46 -11.56
CA LYS A 123 1.63 9.69 -10.14
C LYS A 123 1.62 8.41 -9.35
N LEU A 124 1.56 7.28 -10.01
CA LEU A 124 1.48 5.97 -9.38
C LEU A 124 2.57 5.08 -9.97
N PRO A 125 3.75 5.08 -9.35
CA PRO A 125 4.81 4.19 -9.85
C PRO A 125 4.37 2.75 -9.75
N VAL A 126 4.30 2.08 -10.89
CA VAL A 126 3.89 0.69 -10.97
C VAL A 126 5.12 -0.13 -11.33
N HIS A 127 5.35 -1.17 -10.55
CA HIS A 127 6.42 -2.12 -10.87
C HIS A 127 5.82 -3.42 -11.31
N ARG A 128 6.38 -3.99 -12.34
CA ARG A 128 6.01 -5.31 -12.74
C ARG A 128 6.67 -6.32 -11.84
N ALA A 129 5.90 -7.31 -11.44
CA ALA A 129 6.50 -8.46 -10.82
C ALA A 129 7.30 -9.18 -11.90
N ASP A 130 8.54 -9.49 -11.58
CA ASP A 130 9.34 -10.30 -12.44
C ASP A 130 8.85 -11.71 -12.41
N GLN A 131 9.42 -12.54 -13.24
CA GLN A 131 9.14 -13.95 -13.17
C GLN A 131 9.41 -14.43 -11.78
N ALA A 132 8.67 -15.41 -11.34
CA ALA A 132 8.81 -16.01 -10.04
C ALA A 132 8.51 -15.04 -8.89
N GLY A 133 7.75 -14.04 -9.14
CA GLY A 133 7.33 -13.13 -8.07
C GLY A 133 8.37 -12.12 -7.67
N HIS A 134 9.45 -12.03 -8.39
CA HIS A 134 10.42 -10.98 -8.13
C HIS A 134 9.83 -9.63 -8.44
N VAL A 135 10.16 -8.66 -7.61
CA VAL A 135 9.76 -7.28 -7.84
C VAL A 135 11.03 -6.48 -8.02
N GLN A 136 11.13 -5.83 -9.16
CA GLN A 136 12.26 -4.95 -9.41
C GLN A 136 11.85 -3.54 -9.10
N VAL A 137 12.57 -2.94 -8.19
CA VAL A 137 12.31 -1.57 -7.80
C VAL A 137 13.53 -0.77 -8.19
N ALA A 138 13.33 0.07 -9.16
CA ALA A 138 14.45 0.86 -9.67
C ALA A 138 14.87 1.94 -8.70
#